data_3d1a12024500ed1c9b1a47675f7364a9
#
_entry.id   3d1a12024500ed1c9b1a47675f7364a9
#
_cell.length_a   1.000
_cell.length_b   1.000
_cell.length_c   1.000
_cell.angle_alpha   90.00
_cell.angle_beta   90.00
_cell.angle_gamma   90.00
#
_symmetry.space_group_name_H-M   'P 1'
#
loop_
_entity.id
_entity.type
_entity.pdbx_description
1 polymer ?
#
loop_
_entity_poly.entity_id
_entity_poly.type
_entity_poly.pdbx_seq_one_letter_code
_entity_poly.pdbx_strand_id
1 'polypeptide(L)'
;MRILVSGARGFVGSALAARMVAAGHDVWNGVRRVRGSRDVLLDYTQPFDKQAWRTRLEQFDAVVNAVGILVESGRQSFETLHHAGPVRLFEAAAAAGVRRVLQVSALGAATGDTPYFRTKLAADRRLIELPLAWQILRPSLIYGPFGDSAKMFRLLARLPLVPLPAGGHQAVQPVHIDDLCEAALRLIDPAMQPQQCIDAVGAKALEYRAMLAAYRQSMGYAPALALPIPGALIALAAQTLGRLPGVILTPDNWKMLQAGSTADPAPFAALLGREPLPIDQFIGRR
;
A
#
# COMPACT_ATOMS: atom_id res chain seq x y z
N MET A 1 -22.43 2.99 -6.35
CA MET A 1 -21.89 4.22 -5.73
C MET A 1 -20.98 4.91 -6.71
N ARG A 2 -20.87 6.24 -6.61
CA ARG A 2 -19.85 7.02 -7.30
C ARG A 2 -18.63 7.16 -6.38
N ILE A 3 -17.49 6.61 -6.81
CA ILE A 3 -16.30 6.47 -5.98
C ILE A 3 -15.13 7.21 -6.61
N LEU A 4 -14.44 8.04 -5.83
CA LEU A 4 -13.17 8.66 -6.23
C LEU A 4 -11.99 7.88 -5.65
N VAL A 5 -11.10 7.41 -6.51
CA VAL A 5 -9.85 6.74 -6.11
C VAL A 5 -8.67 7.70 -6.32
N SER A 6 -8.14 8.26 -5.23
CA SER A 6 -6.90 9.06 -5.28
C SER A 6 -5.69 8.14 -5.43
N GLY A 7 -4.79 8.50 -6.35
CA GLY A 7 -3.68 7.62 -6.71
C GLY A 7 -4.05 6.50 -7.69
N ALA A 8 -5.16 6.64 -8.43
CA ALA A 8 -5.71 5.63 -9.34
C ALA A 8 -4.76 5.15 -10.46
N ARG A 9 -3.65 5.87 -10.71
CA ARG A 9 -2.61 5.45 -11.69
C ARG A 9 -1.41 4.77 -11.04
N GLY A 10 -1.38 4.65 -9.71
CA GLY A 10 -0.38 3.86 -8.99
C GLY A 10 -0.74 2.38 -8.96
N PHE A 11 0.20 1.55 -8.49
CA PHE A 11 0.02 0.10 -8.42
C PHE A 11 -1.25 -0.31 -7.66
N VAL A 12 -1.39 0.12 -6.40
CA VAL A 12 -2.55 -0.23 -5.57
C VAL A 12 -3.81 0.47 -6.08
N GLY A 13 -3.72 1.77 -6.37
CA GLY A 13 -4.88 2.56 -6.80
C GLY A 13 -5.51 2.07 -8.11
N SER A 14 -4.70 1.64 -9.08
CA SER A 14 -5.23 1.10 -10.34
C SER A 14 -5.91 -0.26 -10.16
N ALA A 15 -5.37 -1.13 -9.29
CA ALA A 15 -6.00 -2.39 -8.97
C ALA A 15 -7.34 -2.20 -8.24
N LEU A 16 -7.39 -1.29 -7.26
CA LEU A 16 -8.61 -0.91 -6.55
C LEU A 16 -9.65 -0.35 -7.51
N ALA A 17 -9.28 0.60 -8.37
CA ALA A 17 -10.18 1.20 -9.33
C ALA A 17 -10.77 0.14 -10.29
N ALA A 18 -9.93 -0.74 -10.84
CA ALA A 18 -10.37 -1.82 -11.72
C ALA A 18 -11.34 -2.79 -11.01
N ARG A 19 -11.03 -3.18 -9.76
CA ARG A 19 -11.88 -4.07 -8.97
C ARG A 19 -13.24 -3.44 -8.65
N MET A 20 -13.26 -2.14 -8.31
CA MET A 20 -14.49 -1.40 -8.03
C MET A 20 -15.35 -1.23 -9.29
N VAL A 21 -14.74 -0.96 -10.46
CA VAL A 21 -15.46 -0.95 -11.75
C VAL A 21 -16.08 -2.33 -12.05
N ALA A 22 -15.31 -3.41 -11.85
CA ALA A 22 -15.80 -4.77 -12.05
C ALA A 22 -16.97 -5.14 -11.10
N ALA A 23 -17.04 -4.50 -9.94
CA ALA A 23 -18.15 -4.63 -8.99
C ALA A 23 -19.35 -3.71 -9.31
N GLY A 24 -19.34 -3.00 -10.43
CA GLY A 24 -20.45 -2.16 -10.90
C GLY A 24 -20.51 -0.75 -10.31
N HIS A 25 -19.41 -0.27 -9.71
CA HIS A 25 -19.35 1.11 -9.21
C HIS A 25 -18.98 2.11 -10.33
N ASP A 26 -19.45 3.36 -10.20
CA ASP A 26 -19.05 4.48 -11.05
C ASP A 26 -17.74 5.08 -10.48
N VAL A 27 -16.60 4.66 -11.04
CA VAL A 27 -15.27 4.98 -10.51
C VAL A 27 -14.64 6.14 -11.27
N TRP A 28 -14.12 7.10 -10.52
CA TRP A 28 -13.38 8.26 -11.01
C TRP A 28 -11.96 8.27 -10.46
N ASN A 29 -11.02 8.75 -11.27
CA ASN A 29 -9.60 8.69 -10.98
C ASN A 29 -9.12 10.03 -10.43
N GLY A 30 -8.73 10.08 -9.17
CA GLY A 30 -8.01 11.20 -8.57
C GLY A 30 -6.55 11.20 -9.06
N VAL A 31 -6.17 12.19 -9.88
CA VAL A 31 -4.91 12.19 -10.61
C VAL A 31 -4.22 13.55 -10.59
N ARG A 32 -2.88 13.56 -10.74
CA ARG A 32 -2.09 14.78 -10.85
C ARG A 32 -2.21 15.49 -12.21
N ARG A 33 -2.62 14.77 -13.25
CA ARG A 33 -2.81 15.31 -14.62
C ARG A 33 -4.03 14.63 -15.22
N VAL A 34 -5.02 15.43 -15.57
CA VAL A 34 -6.24 14.97 -16.26
C VAL A 34 -5.87 14.53 -17.68
N ARG A 35 -6.33 13.34 -18.07
CA ARG A 35 -6.12 12.75 -19.40
C ARG A 35 -7.42 12.15 -19.98
N GLY A 36 -8.42 11.94 -19.17
CA GLY A 36 -9.69 11.32 -19.57
C GLY A 36 -10.89 11.95 -18.87
N SER A 37 -12.07 11.64 -19.36
CA SER A 37 -13.34 12.19 -18.86
C SER A 37 -13.69 11.78 -17.43
N ARG A 38 -13.12 10.69 -16.93
CA ARG A 38 -13.29 10.21 -15.55
C ARG A 38 -12.12 10.58 -14.62
N ASP A 39 -11.29 11.54 -15.02
CA ASP A 39 -10.19 12.03 -14.21
C ASP A 39 -10.61 13.29 -13.43
N VAL A 40 -10.26 13.33 -12.16
CA VAL A 40 -10.40 14.48 -11.26
C VAL A 40 -9.00 14.95 -10.86
N LEU A 41 -8.71 16.24 -11.04
CA LEU A 41 -7.42 16.80 -10.66
C LEU A 41 -7.30 16.83 -9.14
N LEU A 42 -6.41 15.99 -8.61
CA LEU A 42 -5.99 15.93 -7.20
C LEU A 42 -4.47 15.78 -7.14
N ASP A 43 -3.78 16.90 -7.08
CA ASP A 43 -2.32 16.93 -6.96
C ASP A 43 -1.92 17.43 -5.57
N TYR A 44 -1.43 16.52 -4.72
CA TYR A 44 -1.01 16.83 -3.36
C TYR A 44 0.24 17.72 -3.29
N THR A 45 0.98 17.84 -4.38
CA THR A 45 2.21 18.66 -4.47
C THR A 45 1.94 20.11 -4.87
N GLN A 46 0.70 20.43 -5.21
CA GLN A 46 0.29 21.78 -5.60
C GLN A 46 -0.35 22.56 -4.43
N PRO A 47 -0.42 23.89 -4.50
CA PRO A 47 -1.19 24.68 -3.55
C PRO A 47 -2.62 24.14 -3.41
N PHE A 48 -3.10 24.10 -2.16
CA PHE A 48 -4.41 23.57 -1.84
C PHE A 48 -5.47 24.66 -1.90
N ASP A 49 -6.43 24.49 -2.80
CA ASP A 49 -7.66 25.27 -2.82
C ASP A 49 -8.80 24.43 -2.19
N LYS A 50 -9.13 24.76 -0.95
CA LYS A 50 -10.14 24.05 -0.15
C LYS A 50 -11.53 24.07 -0.82
N GLN A 51 -11.94 25.20 -1.38
CA GLN A 51 -13.25 25.31 -2.01
C GLN A 51 -13.32 24.51 -3.30
N ALA A 52 -12.28 24.59 -4.14
CA ALA A 52 -12.23 23.82 -5.37
C ALA A 52 -12.25 22.31 -5.11
N TRP A 53 -11.55 21.84 -4.07
CA TRP A 53 -11.58 20.42 -3.70
C TRP A 53 -12.93 19.99 -3.16
N ARG A 54 -13.53 20.78 -2.28
CA ARG A 54 -14.88 20.54 -1.78
C ARG A 54 -15.88 20.36 -2.93
N THR A 55 -15.97 21.34 -3.84
CA THR A 55 -16.90 21.29 -4.99
C THR A 55 -16.66 20.06 -5.87
N ARG A 56 -15.39 19.67 -6.09
CA ARG A 56 -15.07 18.45 -6.86
C ARG A 56 -15.56 17.19 -6.16
N LEU A 57 -15.62 17.18 -4.81
CA LEU A 57 -15.96 16.00 -4.02
C LEU A 57 -17.45 15.84 -3.75
N GLU A 58 -18.27 16.88 -3.89
CA GLU A 58 -19.73 16.86 -3.61
C GLU A 58 -20.51 15.81 -4.38
N GLN A 59 -19.98 15.35 -5.51
CA GLN A 59 -20.64 14.34 -6.37
C GLN A 59 -20.31 12.88 -5.98
N PHE A 60 -19.45 12.64 -5.01
CA PHE A 60 -18.99 11.29 -4.66
C PHE A 60 -19.63 10.75 -3.38
N ASP A 61 -20.02 9.47 -3.41
CA ASP A 61 -20.50 8.75 -2.24
C ASP A 61 -19.36 8.29 -1.34
N ALA A 62 -18.21 7.95 -1.96
CA ALA A 62 -17.03 7.48 -1.24
C ALA A 62 -15.73 7.97 -1.88
N VAL A 63 -14.71 8.12 -1.03
CA VAL A 63 -13.33 8.46 -1.43
C VAL A 63 -12.39 7.38 -0.94
N VAL A 64 -11.51 6.89 -1.83
CA VAL A 64 -10.45 5.95 -1.50
C VAL A 64 -9.11 6.64 -1.71
N ASN A 65 -8.30 6.73 -0.66
CA ASN A 65 -6.94 7.24 -0.79
C ASN A 65 -5.94 6.08 -0.87
N ALA A 66 -5.35 5.90 -2.06
CA ALA A 66 -4.31 4.92 -2.34
C ALA A 66 -2.98 5.59 -2.76
N VAL A 67 -2.79 6.87 -2.42
CA VAL A 67 -1.53 7.57 -2.68
C VAL A 67 -0.46 7.11 -1.70
N GLY A 68 0.70 6.74 -2.24
CA GLY A 68 1.86 6.37 -1.44
C GLY A 68 3.12 6.23 -2.29
N ILE A 69 4.25 6.46 -1.66
CA ILE A 69 5.60 6.28 -2.22
C ILE A 69 6.45 5.50 -1.22
N LEU A 70 7.46 4.78 -1.68
CA LEU A 70 8.43 4.09 -0.82
C LEU A 70 9.76 4.84 -0.72
N VAL A 71 9.98 5.82 -1.60
CA VAL A 71 11.18 6.65 -1.66
C VAL A 71 10.77 8.06 -2.05
N GLU A 72 11.31 9.06 -1.36
CA GLU A 72 11.09 10.46 -1.69
C GLU A 72 11.83 10.87 -2.96
N SER A 73 11.24 11.74 -3.76
CA SER A 73 11.83 12.23 -5.01
C SER A 73 11.29 13.62 -5.39
N GLY A 74 12.16 14.58 -5.50
CA GLY A 74 11.80 15.95 -5.88
C GLY A 74 10.76 16.55 -4.94
N ARG A 75 9.59 16.93 -5.47
CA ARG A 75 8.47 17.47 -4.66
C ARG A 75 7.62 16.38 -3.96
N GLN A 76 7.92 15.11 -4.18
CA GLN A 76 7.21 13.99 -3.61
C GLN A 76 7.89 13.56 -2.31
N SER A 77 7.54 14.20 -1.20
CA SER A 77 7.98 13.82 0.15
C SER A 77 6.94 12.96 0.85
N PHE A 78 7.36 12.20 1.85
CA PHE A 78 6.44 11.47 2.73
C PHE A 78 5.47 12.42 3.40
N GLU A 79 5.95 13.58 3.88
CA GLU A 79 5.09 14.59 4.50
C GLU A 79 3.98 15.06 3.53
N THR A 80 4.33 15.36 2.29
CA THR A 80 3.35 15.86 1.31
C THR A 80 2.37 14.77 0.88
N LEU A 81 2.84 13.55 0.61
CA LEU A 81 2.02 12.51 -0.02
C LEU A 81 1.35 11.55 0.97
N HIS A 82 1.92 11.38 2.16
CA HIS A 82 1.36 10.49 3.17
C HIS A 82 0.60 11.20 4.28
N HIS A 83 0.88 12.48 4.53
CA HIS A 83 0.24 13.25 5.60
C HIS A 83 -0.55 14.44 5.06
N ALA A 84 0.11 15.53 4.68
CA ALA A 84 -0.56 16.79 4.36
C ALA A 84 -1.59 16.67 3.22
N GLY A 85 -1.26 15.95 2.15
CA GLY A 85 -2.18 15.73 1.03
C GLY A 85 -3.41 14.90 1.40
N PRO A 86 -3.26 13.72 2.00
CA PRO A 86 -4.39 12.93 2.51
C PRO A 86 -5.26 13.68 3.51
N VAL A 87 -4.67 14.41 4.46
CA VAL A 87 -5.43 15.21 5.43
C VAL A 87 -6.34 16.23 4.73
N ARG A 88 -5.81 16.96 3.76
CA ARG A 88 -6.58 17.90 2.95
C ARG A 88 -7.72 17.22 2.19
N LEU A 89 -7.47 16.02 1.65
CA LEU A 89 -8.51 15.23 0.98
C LEU A 89 -9.63 14.83 1.95
N PHE A 90 -9.28 14.36 3.15
CA PHE A 90 -10.25 13.92 4.16
C PHE A 90 -11.09 15.09 4.68
N GLU A 91 -10.47 16.23 4.96
CA GLU A 91 -11.17 17.45 5.39
C GLU A 91 -12.09 18.00 4.29
N ALA A 92 -11.64 17.98 3.03
CA ALA A 92 -12.47 18.38 1.91
C ALA A 92 -13.63 17.39 1.69
N ALA A 93 -13.41 16.08 1.87
CA ALA A 93 -14.45 15.06 1.79
C ALA A 93 -15.51 15.24 2.87
N ALA A 94 -15.09 15.50 4.13
CA ALA A 94 -16.01 15.81 5.22
C ALA A 94 -16.84 17.06 4.92
N ALA A 95 -16.20 18.14 4.43
CA ALA A 95 -16.88 19.39 4.08
C ALA A 95 -17.81 19.26 2.86
N ALA A 96 -17.56 18.31 1.97
CA ALA A 96 -18.37 18.01 0.80
C ALA A 96 -19.54 17.06 1.09
N GLY A 97 -19.66 16.52 2.32
CA GLY A 97 -20.70 15.56 2.65
C GLY A 97 -20.47 14.15 2.09
N VAL A 98 -19.22 13.80 1.71
CA VAL A 98 -18.86 12.45 1.34
C VAL A 98 -19.15 11.51 2.51
N ARG A 99 -19.85 10.42 2.24
CA ARG A 99 -20.32 9.53 3.32
C ARG A 99 -19.21 8.65 3.87
N ARG A 100 -18.30 8.17 3.02
CA ARG A 100 -17.33 7.14 3.39
C ARG A 100 -15.94 7.42 2.84
N VAL A 101 -14.92 7.20 3.67
CA VAL A 101 -13.51 7.35 3.29
C VAL A 101 -12.75 6.08 3.64
N LEU A 102 -12.03 5.51 2.67
CA LEU A 102 -11.07 4.41 2.87
C LEU A 102 -9.65 4.94 2.67
N GLN A 103 -8.82 4.77 3.70
CA GLN A 103 -7.39 5.08 3.67
C GLN A 103 -6.58 3.79 3.52
N VAL A 104 -5.76 3.70 2.48
CA VAL A 104 -4.70 2.69 2.40
C VAL A 104 -3.47 3.23 3.12
N SER A 105 -3.28 2.76 4.34
CA SER A 105 -2.15 3.09 5.22
C SER A 105 -1.01 2.09 5.04
N ALA A 106 -0.35 1.66 6.12
CA ALA A 106 0.68 0.64 6.10
C ALA A 106 0.72 -0.13 7.43
N LEU A 107 0.95 -1.44 7.37
CA LEU A 107 1.28 -2.23 8.56
C LEU A 107 2.57 -1.69 9.19
N GLY A 108 2.55 -1.51 10.50
CA GLY A 108 3.64 -0.86 11.24
C GLY A 108 3.50 0.66 11.39
N ALA A 109 2.50 1.32 10.76
CA ALA A 109 2.29 2.75 10.95
C ALA A 109 2.08 3.14 12.42
N ALA A 110 1.43 2.28 13.22
CA ALA A 110 1.16 2.56 14.63
C ALA A 110 2.39 2.46 15.55
N THR A 111 3.39 1.68 15.18
CA THR A 111 4.53 1.31 16.06
C THR A 111 5.90 1.69 15.48
N GLY A 112 6.00 1.87 14.17
CA GLY A 112 7.26 2.18 13.50
C GLY A 112 7.65 3.64 13.62
N ASP A 113 8.95 3.91 13.63
CA ASP A 113 9.51 5.24 13.87
C ASP A 113 10.19 5.87 12.64
N THR A 114 10.10 5.24 11.46
CA THR A 114 10.59 5.84 10.22
C THR A 114 9.71 7.01 9.77
N PRO A 115 10.24 7.98 9.01
CA PRO A 115 9.44 9.06 8.41
C PRO A 115 8.23 8.53 7.63
N TYR A 116 8.39 7.42 6.91
CA TYR A 116 7.31 6.72 6.21
C TYR A 116 6.14 6.36 7.16
N PHE A 117 6.43 5.66 8.26
CA PHE A 117 5.41 5.23 9.20
C PHE A 117 4.79 6.40 9.97
N ARG A 118 5.61 7.35 10.43
CA ARG A 118 5.11 8.53 11.15
C ARG A 118 4.12 9.35 10.32
N THR A 119 4.42 9.57 9.04
CA THR A 119 3.53 10.35 8.15
C THR A 119 2.26 9.59 7.81
N LYS A 120 2.30 8.27 7.64
CA LYS A 120 1.10 7.44 7.49
C LYS A 120 0.22 7.48 8.73
N LEU A 121 0.82 7.34 9.92
CA LEU A 121 0.09 7.43 11.18
C LEU A 121 -0.54 8.81 11.41
N ALA A 122 0.15 9.88 11.06
CA ALA A 122 -0.38 11.23 11.20
C ALA A 122 -1.67 11.43 10.37
N ALA A 123 -1.69 10.91 9.13
CA ALA A 123 -2.89 10.93 8.31
C ALA A 123 -4.01 10.03 8.88
N ASP A 124 -3.66 8.83 9.37
CA ASP A 124 -4.63 7.92 10.02
C ASP A 124 -5.29 8.61 11.22
N ARG A 125 -4.50 9.24 12.11
CA ARG A 125 -5.00 9.95 13.29
C ARG A 125 -5.95 11.08 12.91
N ARG A 126 -5.58 11.89 11.91
CA ARG A 126 -6.46 12.99 11.46
C ARG A 126 -7.77 12.46 10.87
N LEU A 127 -7.73 11.37 10.11
CA LEU A 127 -8.94 10.76 9.57
C LEU A 127 -9.91 10.30 10.67
N ILE A 128 -9.38 9.70 11.74
CA ILE A 128 -10.17 9.21 12.89
C ILE A 128 -10.93 10.33 13.62
N GLU A 129 -10.37 11.54 13.64
CA GLU A 129 -10.99 12.72 14.29
C GLU A 129 -12.13 13.33 13.47
N LEU A 130 -12.25 13.00 12.19
CA LEU A 130 -13.26 13.59 11.31
C LEU A 130 -14.61 12.87 11.43
N PRO A 131 -15.73 13.59 11.25
CA PRO A 131 -17.08 13.03 11.30
C PRO A 131 -17.41 12.27 10.00
N LEU A 132 -16.64 11.25 9.70
CA LEU A 132 -16.75 10.41 8.50
C LEU A 132 -16.97 8.95 8.89
N ALA A 133 -17.65 8.20 8.04
CA ALA A 133 -17.61 6.74 8.10
C ALA A 133 -16.27 6.27 7.52
N TRP A 134 -15.19 6.46 8.28
CA TRP A 134 -13.85 6.12 7.85
C TRP A 134 -13.52 4.64 8.00
N GLN A 135 -12.60 4.18 7.14
CA GLN A 135 -11.99 2.85 7.18
C GLN A 135 -10.49 3.01 6.93
N ILE A 136 -9.66 2.25 7.64
CA ILE A 136 -8.21 2.24 7.47
C ILE A 136 -7.77 0.81 7.19
N LEU A 137 -7.11 0.59 6.06
CA LEU A 137 -6.54 -0.68 5.67
C LEU A 137 -5.02 -0.56 5.72
N ARG A 138 -4.35 -1.36 6.56
CA ARG A 138 -2.90 -1.36 6.78
C ARG A 138 -2.25 -2.59 6.16
N PRO A 139 -1.90 -2.55 4.87
CA PRO A 139 -1.27 -3.69 4.23
C PRO A 139 0.17 -3.89 4.70
N SER A 140 0.57 -5.14 4.76
CA SER A 140 1.96 -5.59 4.80
C SER A 140 2.63 -5.44 3.42
N LEU A 141 3.63 -6.26 3.11
CA LEU A 141 4.24 -6.28 1.77
C LEU A 141 3.21 -6.72 0.72
N ILE A 142 2.78 -5.80 -0.14
CA ILE A 142 1.78 -6.10 -1.17
C ILE A 142 2.47 -6.77 -2.36
N TYR A 143 2.02 -7.98 -2.69
CA TYR A 143 2.40 -8.67 -3.92
C TYR A 143 1.36 -8.43 -5.01
N GLY A 144 1.83 -8.16 -6.22
CA GLY A 144 1.03 -8.12 -7.44
C GLY A 144 1.94 -8.00 -8.67
N PRO A 145 1.45 -8.37 -9.87
CA PRO A 145 2.29 -8.48 -11.06
C PRO A 145 2.98 -7.16 -11.46
N PHE A 146 2.36 -6.02 -11.15
CA PHE A 146 2.86 -4.70 -11.54
C PHE A 146 3.54 -3.92 -10.41
N GLY A 147 3.57 -4.44 -9.17
CA GLY A 147 4.22 -3.80 -8.03
C GLY A 147 5.74 -3.77 -8.17
N ASP A 148 6.39 -2.63 -7.91
CA ASP A 148 7.85 -2.52 -8.06
C ASP A 148 8.60 -3.39 -7.05
N SER A 149 8.15 -3.46 -5.80
CA SER A 149 8.71 -4.40 -4.80
C SER A 149 8.54 -5.85 -5.24
N ALA A 150 7.37 -6.22 -5.78
CA ALA A 150 7.12 -7.57 -6.27
C ALA A 150 7.99 -7.92 -7.48
N LYS A 151 8.23 -6.95 -8.39
CA LYS A 151 9.18 -7.13 -9.51
C LYS A 151 10.59 -7.36 -8.99
N MET A 152 11.04 -6.57 -8.01
CA MET A 152 12.35 -6.74 -7.37
C MET A 152 12.47 -8.13 -6.71
N PHE A 153 11.49 -8.56 -5.93
CA PHE A 153 11.51 -9.87 -5.28
C PHE A 153 11.51 -11.02 -6.29
N ARG A 154 10.73 -10.92 -7.38
CA ARG A 154 10.78 -11.91 -8.45
C ARG A 154 12.14 -11.94 -9.16
N LEU A 155 12.77 -10.78 -9.37
CA LEU A 155 14.11 -10.70 -9.94
C LEU A 155 15.13 -11.38 -9.03
N LEU A 156 15.14 -11.06 -7.74
CA LEU A 156 16.02 -11.70 -6.76
C LEU A 156 15.79 -13.21 -6.69
N ALA A 157 14.53 -13.65 -6.68
CA ALA A 157 14.18 -15.06 -6.65
C ALA A 157 14.61 -15.85 -7.90
N ARG A 158 14.87 -15.20 -9.04
CA ARG A 158 15.39 -15.84 -10.26
C ARG A 158 16.89 -16.14 -10.22
N LEU A 159 17.63 -15.43 -9.37
CA LEU A 159 19.08 -15.57 -9.31
C LEU A 159 19.47 -16.98 -8.81
N PRO A 160 20.50 -17.62 -9.37
CA PRO A 160 21.01 -18.91 -8.88
C PRO A 160 21.71 -18.75 -7.51
N LEU A 161 22.20 -17.56 -7.20
CA LEU A 161 22.76 -17.15 -5.92
C LEU A 161 21.95 -15.97 -5.40
N VAL A 162 21.11 -16.21 -4.38
CA VAL A 162 20.16 -15.20 -3.86
C VAL A 162 20.81 -14.41 -2.73
N PRO A 163 20.99 -13.08 -2.89
CA PRO A 163 21.50 -12.25 -1.81
C PRO A 163 20.43 -12.11 -0.70
N LEU A 164 20.79 -12.48 0.51
CA LEU A 164 19.92 -12.47 1.67
C LEU A 164 20.41 -11.45 2.70
N PRO A 165 19.78 -10.28 2.81
CA PRO A 165 20.12 -9.28 3.82
C PRO A 165 20.03 -9.86 5.23
N ALA A 166 21.11 -9.76 6.02
CA ALA A 166 21.24 -10.35 7.36
C ALA A 166 20.74 -11.82 7.42
N GLY A 167 21.08 -12.62 6.39
CA GLY A 167 20.67 -14.03 6.31
C GLY A 167 19.21 -14.28 5.92
N GLY A 168 18.41 -13.23 5.71
CA GLY A 168 17.01 -13.36 5.28
C GLY A 168 16.04 -13.85 6.37
N HIS A 169 16.36 -13.61 7.64
CA HIS A 169 15.56 -14.05 8.80
C HIS A 169 14.43 -13.07 9.19
N GLN A 170 14.31 -11.93 8.51
CA GLN A 170 13.27 -10.96 8.79
C GLN A 170 11.89 -11.59 8.60
N ALA A 171 11.00 -11.40 9.59
CA ALA A 171 9.64 -11.91 9.52
C ALA A 171 8.79 -11.04 8.59
N VAL A 172 8.19 -11.65 7.57
CA VAL A 172 7.33 -11.00 6.59
C VAL A 172 6.03 -11.79 6.41
N GLN A 173 4.95 -11.12 6.04
CA GLN A 173 3.64 -11.75 5.84
C GLN A 173 2.97 -11.11 4.63
N PRO A 174 3.49 -11.36 3.40
CA PRO A 174 3.03 -10.68 2.20
C PRO A 174 1.56 -10.97 1.90
N VAL A 175 0.84 -9.94 1.47
CA VAL A 175 -0.57 -10.00 1.07
C VAL A 175 -0.69 -9.86 -0.44
N HIS A 176 -1.59 -10.64 -1.07
CA HIS A 176 -1.86 -10.49 -2.50
C HIS A 176 -2.74 -9.26 -2.77
N ILE A 177 -2.49 -8.59 -3.89
CA ILE A 177 -3.26 -7.39 -4.30
C ILE A 177 -4.75 -7.70 -4.47
N ASP A 178 -5.13 -8.91 -4.88
CA ASP A 178 -6.53 -9.31 -5.03
C ASP A 178 -7.25 -9.35 -3.67
N ASP A 179 -6.60 -9.86 -2.61
CA ASP A 179 -7.16 -9.85 -1.26
C ASP A 179 -7.31 -8.42 -0.73
N LEU A 180 -6.33 -7.57 -1.01
CA LEU A 180 -6.41 -6.16 -0.64
C LEU A 180 -7.58 -5.45 -1.33
N CYS A 181 -7.78 -5.73 -2.62
CA CYS A 181 -8.89 -5.17 -3.40
C CYS A 181 -10.26 -5.71 -2.93
N GLU A 182 -10.34 -6.99 -2.61
CA GLU A 182 -11.54 -7.60 -2.03
C GLU A 182 -11.92 -6.96 -0.69
N ALA A 183 -10.95 -6.83 0.22
CA ALA A 183 -11.13 -6.18 1.51
C ALA A 183 -11.57 -4.71 1.36
N ALA A 184 -10.95 -3.98 0.44
CA ALA A 184 -11.32 -2.59 0.16
C ALA A 184 -12.77 -2.47 -0.33
N LEU A 185 -13.23 -3.38 -1.20
CA LEU A 185 -14.64 -3.42 -1.66
C LEU A 185 -15.60 -3.62 -0.49
N ARG A 186 -15.29 -4.54 0.41
CA ARG A 186 -16.14 -4.80 1.58
C ARG A 186 -16.17 -3.62 2.53
N LEU A 187 -15.02 -2.99 2.77
CA LEU A 187 -14.90 -1.83 3.66
C LEU A 187 -15.63 -0.58 3.15
N ILE A 188 -15.76 -0.39 1.83
CA ILE A 188 -16.51 0.73 1.28
C ILE A 188 -18.02 0.45 1.18
N ASP A 189 -18.46 -0.80 1.38
CA ASP A 189 -19.88 -1.14 1.34
C ASP A 189 -20.65 -0.37 2.44
N PRO A 190 -21.77 0.30 2.13
CA PRO A 190 -22.59 1.00 3.13
C PRO A 190 -23.09 0.11 4.27
N ALA A 191 -23.24 -1.20 4.05
CA ALA A 191 -23.64 -2.16 5.06
C ALA A 191 -22.52 -2.50 6.06
N MET A 192 -21.26 -2.22 5.71
CA MET A 192 -20.13 -2.45 6.61
C MET A 192 -20.09 -1.40 7.72
N GLN A 193 -19.86 -1.85 8.94
CA GLN A 193 -19.68 -0.96 10.08
C GLN A 193 -18.51 0.01 9.81
N PRO A 194 -18.70 1.32 10.09
CA PRO A 194 -17.63 2.30 9.94
C PRO A 194 -16.62 2.20 11.08
N GLN A 195 -15.54 3.01 10.96
CA GLN A 195 -14.53 3.22 12.00
C GLN A 195 -13.72 1.95 12.32
N GLN A 196 -13.29 1.24 11.27
CA GLN A 196 -12.45 0.06 11.41
C GLN A 196 -11.03 0.32 10.90
N CYS A 197 -10.07 -0.24 11.63
CA CYS A 197 -8.65 -0.30 11.22
C CYS A 197 -8.26 -1.77 11.12
N ILE A 198 -7.94 -2.24 9.92
CA ILE A 198 -7.66 -3.64 9.64
C ILE A 198 -6.24 -3.79 9.08
N ASP A 199 -5.43 -4.63 9.72
CA ASP A 199 -4.13 -5.01 9.22
C ASP A 199 -4.31 -6.07 8.13
N ALA A 200 -3.95 -5.75 6.88
CA ALA A 200 -4.09 -6.63 5.74
C ALA A 200 -2.82 -7.44 5.54
N VAL A 201 -2.83 -8.68 5.97
CA VAL A 201 -1.67 -9.58 5.95
C VAL A 201 -2.01 -10.89 5.24
N GLY A 202 -0.98 -11.59 4.76
CA GLY A 202 -1.13 -12.94 4.20
C GLY A 202 -1.51 -13.98 5.25
N ALA A 203 -1.85 -15.19 4.82
CA ALA A 203 -2.31 -16.27 5.69
C ALA A 203 -1.29 -16.66 6.77
N LYS A 204 0.00 -16.58 6.48
CA LYS A 204 1.09 -17.01 7.38
C LYS A 204 2.28 -16.06 7.32
N ALA A 205 2.85 -15.78 8.48
CA ALA A 205 4.16 -15.17 8.59
C ALA A 205 5.26 -16.16 8.19
N LEU A 206 6.30 -15.67 7.53
CA LEU A 206 7.45 -16.47 7.09
C LEU A 206 8.72 -15.61 7.10
N GLU A 207 9.87 -16.25 7.05
CA GLU A 207 11.13 -15.53 6.86
C GLU A 207 11.27 -14.98 5.43
N TYR A 208 11.92 -13.85 5.26
CA TYR A 208 12.18 -13.22 3.97
C TYR A 208 12.82 -14.20 2.97
N ARG A 209 13.78 -15.04 3.44
CA ARG A 209 14.39 -16.09 2.61
C ARG A 209 13.36 -17.14 2.14
N ALA A 210 12.42 -17.53 2.99
CA ALA A 210 11.38 -18.48 2.65
C ALA A 210 10.38 -17.88 1.64
N MET A 211 10.08 -16.57 1.75
CA MET A 211 9.28 -15.84 0.76
C MET A 211 9.94 -15.89 -0.62
N LEU A 212 11.25 -15.60 -0.72
CA LEU A 212 11.96 -15.66 -2.00
C LEU A 212 12.04 -17.09 -2.56
N ALA A 213 12.22 -18.09 -1.70
CA ALA A 213 12.21 -19.50 -2.10
C ALA A 213 10.83 -19.94 -2.64
N ALA A 214 9.72 -19.51 -1.99
CA ALA A 214 8.38 -19.77 -2.47
C ALA A 214 8.12 -19.13 -3.85
N TYR A 215 8.53 -17.86 -4.05
CA TYR A 215 8.42 -17.21 -5.36
C TYR A 215 9.25 -17.94 -6.43
N ARG A 216 10.48 -18.36 -6.08
CA ARG A 216 11.33 -19.14 -6.97
C ARG A 216 10.68 -20.45 -7.41
N GLN A 217 10.17 -21.20 -6.46
CA GLN A 217 9.47 -22.47 -6.72
C GLN A 217 8.23 -22.26 -7.60
N SER A 218 7.40 -21.25 -7.30
CA SER A 218 6.21 -20.94 -8.10
C SER A 218 6.54 -20.47 -9.53
N MET A 219 7.77 -19.98 -9.77
CA MET A 219 8.29 -19.68 -11.12
C MET A 219 8.92 -20.90 -11.83
N GLY A 220 8.95 -22.07 -11.20
CA GLY A 220 9.51 -23.30 -11.79
C GLY A 220 11.05 -23.41 -11.75
N TYR A 221 11.73 -22.60 -10.94
CA TYR A 221 13.19 -22.67 -10.81
C TYR A 221 13.61 -23.67 -9.71
N ALA A 222 14.70 -24.40 -9.94
CA ALA A 222 15.33 -25.24 -8.92
C ALA A 222 15.79 -24.41 -7.71
N PRO A 223 15.96 -24.99 -6.50
CA PRO A 223 16.46 -24.28 -5.32
C PRO A 223 17.73 -23.51 -5.61
N ALA A 224 17.85 -22.31 -5.05
CA ALA A 224 19.02 -21.43 -5.21
C ALA A 224 19.98 -21.57 -4.04
N LEU A 225 21.23 -21.19 -4.26
CA LEU A 225 22.20 -21.00 -3.18
C LEU A 225 21.89 -19.68 -2.45
N ALA A 226 21.92 -19.72 -1.13
CA ALA A 226 21.78 -18.54 -0.29
C ALA A 226 23.13 -17.82 -0.17
N LEU A 227 23.15 -16.51 -0.41
CA LEU A 227 24.29 -15.64 -0.11
C LEU A 227 23.94 -14.70 1.04
N PRO A 228 24.25 -15.04 2.29
CA PRO A 228 23.99 -14.16 3.41
C PRO A 228 24.86 -12.92 3.32
N ILE A 229 24.26 -11.74 3.30
CA ILE A 229 24.95 -10.45 3.29
C ILE A 229 24.88 -9.87 4.71
N PRO A 230 26.00 -9.56 5.36
CA PRO A 230 25.99 -8.92 6.69
C PRO A 230 25.16 -7.64 6.71
N GLY A 231 24.34 -7.47 7.75
CA GLY A 231 23.45 -6.31 7.87
C GLY A 231 24.18 -4.96 7.83
N ALA A 232 25.42 -4.89 8.34
CA ALA A 232 26.26 -3.70 8.26
C ALA A 232 26.57 -3.30 6.80
N LEU A 233 26.84 -4.27 5.92
CA LEU A 233 27.07 -4.00 4.49
C LEU A 233 25.79 -3.53 3.78
N ILE A 234 24.63 -4.09 4.15
CA ILE A 234 23.34 -3.60 3.66
C ILE A 234 23.09 -2.17 4.12
N ALA A 235 23.35 -1.86 5.40
CA ALA A 235 23.21 -0.51 5.92
C ALA A 235 24.11 0.50 5.20
N LEU A 236 25.37 0.14 4.94
CA LEU A 236 26.30 0.96 4.17
C LEU A 236 25.84 1.15 2.74
N ALA A 237 25.40 0.09 2.06
CA ALA A 237 24.83 0.17 0.72
C ALA A 237 23.58 1.05 0.68
N ALA A 238 22.70 0.96 1.67
CA ALA A 238 21.51 1.79 1.78
C ALA A 238 21.85 3.29 1.94
N GLN A 239 22.89 3.61 2.72
CA GLN A 239 23.35 4.99 2.91
C GLN A 239 23.99 5.61 1.66
N THR A 240 24.70 4.81 0.88
CA THR A 240 25.45 5.27 -0.30
C THR A 240 24.62 5.22 -1.57
N LEU A 241 24.03 4.07 -1.88
CA LEU A 241 23.27 3.83 -3.10
C LEU A 241 21.81 4.28 -2.99
N GLY A 242 21.25 4.33 -1.79
CA GLY A 242 19.84 4.72 -1.56
C GLY A 242 19.49 6.15 -1.97
N ARG A 243 20.52 6.98 -2.28
CA ARG A 243 20.35 8.33 -2.85
C ARG A 243 20.18 8.34 -4.35
N LEU A 244 20.45 7.24 -5.03
CA LEU A 244 20.34 7.13 -6.48
C LEU A 244 18.87 6.97 -6.91
N PRO A 245 18.45 7.63 -8.00
CA PRO A 245 17.09 7.50 -8.51
C PRO A 245 16.73 6.03 -8.82
N GLY A 246 15.55 5.58 -8.39
CA GLY A 246 15.05 4.24 -8.65
C GLY A 246 15.57 3.14 -7.70
N VAL A 247 16.45 3.47 -6.75
CA VAL A 247 16.93 2.53 -5.74
C VAL A 247 15.93 2.50 -4.57
N ILE A 248 15.36 1.32 -4.31
CA ILE A 248 14.41 1.09 -3.19
C ILE A 248 15.15 0.84 -1.88
N LEU A 249 16.40 0.38 -1.93
CA LEU A 249 17.20 0.15 -0.74
C LEU A 249 17.68 1.47 -0.14
N THR A 250 16.86 2.06 0.72
CA THR A 250 17.17 3.25 1.53
C THR A 250 17.40 2.85 3.00
N PRO A 251 18.02 3.71 3.84
CA PRO A 251 18.14 3.44 5.27
C PRO A 251 16.80 3.15 5.95
N ASP A 252 15.75 3.89 5.58
CA ASP A 252 14.41 3.70 6.14
C ASP A 252 13.82 2.35 5.70
N ASN A 253 13.90 1.99 4.41
CA ASN A 253 13.39 0.72 3.91
C ASN A 253 14.16 -0.48 4.48
N TRP A 254 15.48 -0.33 4.72
CA TRP A 254 16.26 -1.34 5.44
C TRP A 254 15.78 -1.49 6.88
N LYS A 255 15.57 -0.39 7.61
CA LYS A 255 15.03 -0.39 8.97
C LYS A 255 13.64 -1.02 9.03
N MET A 256 12.77 -0.70 8.07
CA MET A 256 11.43 -1.30 7.95
C MET A 256 11.51 -2.82 7.72
N LEU A 257 12.40 -3.28 6.86
CA LEU A 257 12.60 -4.72 6.63
C LEU A 257 13.12 -5.42 7.88
N GLN A 258 14.06 -4.80 8.62
CA GLN A 258 14.59 -5.36 9.87
C GLN A 258 13.52 -5.48 10.96
N ALA A 259 12.61 -4.52 11.05
CA ALA A 259 11.51 -4.54 12.01
C ALA A 259 10.48 -5.66 11.73
N GLY A 260 10.48 -6.20 10.51
CA GLY A 260 9.49 -7.16 10.07
C GLY A 260 8.16 -6.52 9.67
N SER A 261 7.23 -7.36 9.19
CA SER A 261 5.92 -6.91 8.72
C SER A 261 4.91 -8.03 8.90
N THR A 262 4.48 -8.27 10.14
CA THR A 262 3.56 -9.36 10.51
C THR A 262 2.49 -8.87 11.48
N ALA A 263 1.30 -9.49 11.41
CA ALA A 263 0.18 -9.26 12.33
C ALA A 263 -0.68 -10.53 12.45
N ASP A 264 -1.68 -10.49 13.32
CA ASP A 264 -2.70 -11.53 13.37
C ASP A 264 -3.53 -11.52 12.08
N PRO A 265 -3.58 -12.64 11.32
CA PRO A 265 -4.37 -12.71 10.08
C PRO A 265 -5.88 -12.84 10.33
N ALA A 266 -6.32 -13.21 11.54
CA ALA A 266 -7.72 -13.54 11.81
C ALA A 266 -8.70 -12.39 11.53
N PRO A 267 -8.44 -11.11 11.88
CA PRO A 267 -9.35 -10.03 11.55
C PRO A 267 -9.46 -9.79 10.03
N PHE A 268 -8.35 -9.96 9.29
CA PHE A 268 -8.36 -9.83 7.84
C PHE A 268 -9.07 -10.99 7.15
N ALA A 269 -8.85 -12.23 7.61
CA ALA A 269 -9.56 -13.42 7.13
C ALA A 269 -11.08 -13.31 7.38
N ALA A 270 -11.49 -12.83 8.55
CA ALA A 270 -12.88 -12.56 8.86
C ALA A 270 -13.51 -11.53 7.93
N LEU A 271 -12.77 -10.43 7.64
CA LEU A 271 -13.20 -9.41 6.66
C LEU A 271 -13.35 -10.01 5.26
N LEU A 272 -12.44 -10.90 4.83
CA LEU A 272 -12.51 -11.57 3.53
C LEU A 272 -13.58 -12.69 3.49
N GLY A 273 -14.05 -13.19 4.63
CA GLY A 273 -14.91 -14.40 4.73
C GLY A 273 -14.20 -15.68 4.29
N ARG A 274 -12.87 -15.66 4.20
CA ARG A 274 -11.99 -16.78 3.85
C ARG A 274 -10.55 -16.48 4.29
N GLU A 275 -9.72 -17.49 4.29
CA GLU A 275 -8.27 -17.29 4.46
C GLU A 275 -7.70 -16.44 3.32
N PRO A 276 -6.73 -15.54 3.61
CA PRO A 276 -5.97 -14.85 2.60
C PRO A 276 -5.25 -15.84 1.66
N LEU A 277 -5.01 -15.43 0.43
CA LEU A 277 -4.32 -16.24 -0.57
C LEU A 277 -2.96 -16.73 -0.03
N PRO A 278 -2.66 -18.02 -0.13
CA PRO A 278 -1.35 -18.54 0.25
C PRO A 278 -0.29 -18.12 -0.77
N ILE A 279 0.97 -17.98 -0.32
CA ILE A 279 2.05 -17.39 -1.09
C ILE A 279 2.40 -18.16 -2.38
N ASP A 280 2.20 -19.46 -2.38
CA ASP A 280 2.43 -20.33 -3.55
C ASP A 280 1.45 -20.08 -4.70
N GLN A 281 0.31 -19.42 -4.41
CA GLN A 281 -0.67 -18.99 -5.40
C GLN A 281 -0.47 -17.55 -5.91
N PHE A 282 0.55 -16.84 -5.46
CA PHE A 282 0.76 -15.45 -5.86
C PHE A 282 1.23 -15.31 -7.32
N ILE A 283 2.11 -16.19 -7.76
CA ILE A 283 2.66 -16.19 -9.12
C ILE A 283 1.73 -16.97 -10.04
N GLY A 284 1.39 -16.38 -11.19
CA GLY A 284 0.48 -16.98 -12.17
C GLY A 284 -0.94 -16.41 -12.15
N ARG A 285 -1.33 -15.66 -11.12
CA ARG A 285 -2.58 -14.87 -11.17
C ARG A 285 -2.34 -13.59 -11.98
N ARG A 286 -3.19 -13.36 -12.97
CA ARG A 286 -3.17 -12.20 -13.88
C ARG A 286 -4.16 -11.14 -13.45
#